data_af1aab2cf731be9b03dfc3c5dd517fc4
#
_entry.id   af1aab2cf731be9b03dfc3c5dd517fc4
#
_cell.length_a   1.000
_cell.length_b   1.000
_cell.length_c   1.000
_cell.angle_alpha   90.00
_cell.angle_beta   90.00
_cell.angle_gamma   90.00
#
_symmetry.space_group_name_H-M   'P 1'
#
loop_
_entity.id
_entity.type
_entity.pdbx_description
1 polymer ?
#
loop_
_entity_poly.entity_id
_entity_poly.type
_entity_poly.pdbx_seq_one_letter_code
_entity_poly.pdbx_strand_id
1 'polypeptide(L)'
;MAGEKNVVLREFCAENLERVPSALDAGAGRIELCDNLAVGGTTPSLGVIEAAVDLCHARGVRVMCMIRPRGGGFEYSPAEADIMARDLSCAAEAGV
;
A
#
# COMPACT_ATOMS: atom_id res chain seq x y z
N MET A 1 -27.57 10.37 -3.77
CA MET A 1 -28.30 10.27 -2.49
C MET A 1 -27.61 11.08 -1.44
N ALA A 2 -28.39 11.81 -0.64
CA ALA A 2 -27.83 12.71 0.39
C ALA A 2 -26.97 11.96 1.41
N GLY A 3 -27.33 10.75 1.81
CA GLY A 3 -26.58 9.94 2.77
C GLY A 3 -25.19 9.52 2.31
N GLU A 4 -24.96 9.47 1.01
CA GLU A 4 -23.68 9.06 0.45
C GLU A 4 -22.61 10.14 0.58
N LYS A 5 -23.01 11.39 0.70
CA LYS A 5 -22.10 12.55 0.79
C LYS A 5 -21.26 12.54 2.06
N ASN A 6 -21.71 11.82 3.07
CA ASN A 6 -21.04 11.78 4.38
C ASN A 6 -20.27 10.49 4.62
N VAL A 7 -20.05 9.71 3.58
CA VAL A 7 -19.25 8.49 3.69
C VAL A 7 -17.81 8.87 3.90
N VAL A 8 -17.23 8.39 5.00
CA VAL A 8 -15.82 8.61 5.32
C VAL A 8 -15.03 7.42 4.80
N LEU A 9 -14.00 7.70 4.00
CA LEU A 9 -13.06 6.68 3.59
C LEU A 9 -12.10 6.40 4.74
N ARG A 10 -12.06 5.14 5.17
CA ARG A 10 -11.14 4.70 6.22
C ARG A 10 -9.99 3.97 5.57
N GLU A 11 -8.79 4.48 5.78
CA GLU A 11 -7.58 3.85 5.28
C GLU A 11 -6.83 3.20 6.43
N PHE A 12 -6.39 1.99 6.22
CA PHE A 12 -5.56 1.27 7.16
C PHE A 12 -4.13 1.16 6.63
N CYS A 13 -3.15 1.60 7.42
CA CYS A 13 -1.74 1.46 7.11
C CYS A 13 -1.29 0.08 7.57
N ALA A 14 -0.96 -0.78 6.63
CA ALA A 14 -0.61 -2.17 6.89
C ALA A 14 0.87 -2.43 6.68
N GLU A 15 1.46 -3.22 7.55
CA GLU A 15 2.76 -3.81 7.32
C GLU A 15 2.55 -5.23 6.83
N ASN A 16 2.97 -5.52 5.59
CA ASN A 16 2.75 -6.82 4.99
C ASN A 16 1.25 -7.15 4.92
N LEU A 17 0.87 -8.41 5.07
CA LEU A 17 -0.53 -8.84 4.99
C LEU A 17 -1.15 -9.19 6.35
N GLU A 18 -0.35 -9.16 7.41
CA GLU A 18 -0.73 -9.77 8.68
C GLU A 18 -2.08 -9.30 9.21
N ARG A 19 -2.37 -8.00 9.11
CA ARG A 19 -3.60 -7.42 9.64
C ARG A 19 -4.59 -6.98 8.57
N VAL A 20 -4.28 -7.23 7.32
CA VAL A 20 -5.15 -6.78 6.22
C VAL A 20 -6.54 -7.43 6.29
N PRO A 21 -6.69 -8.75 6.48
CA PRO A 21 -8.04 -9.33 6.59
C PRO A 21 -8.85 -8.72 7.72
N SER A 22 -8.26 -8.52 8.88
CA SER A 22 -8.95 -7.92 10.04
C SER A 22 -9.38 -6.48 9.74
N ALA A 23 -8.54 -5.71 9.08
CA ALA A 23 -8.85 -4.34 8.70
C ALA A 23 -10.01 -4.28 7.71
N LEU A 24 -10.03 -5.18 6.74
CA LEU A 24 -11.12 -5.28 5.77
C LEU A 24 -12.43 -5.64 6.48
N ASP A 25 -12.40 -6.59 7.40
CA ASP A 25 -13.57 -6.97 8.18
C ASP A 25 -14.09 -5.82 9.05
N ALA A 26 -13.19 -4.96 9.52
CA ALA A 26 -13.53 -3.79 10.33
C ALA A 26 -14.02 -2.59 9.50
N GLY A 27 -14.03 -2.70 8.17
CA GLY A 27 -14.58 -1.67 7.29
C GLY A 27 -13.56 -0.75 6.63
N ALA A 28 -12.30 -1.15 6.56
CA ALA A 28 -11.32 -0.38 5.79
C ALA A 28 -11.74 -0.33 4.33
N GLY A 29 -11.74 0.86 3.75
CA GLY A 29 -12.10 1.09 2.34
C GLY A 29 -10.89 1.25 1.45
N ARG A 30 -9.70 1.36 2.04
CA ARG A 30 -8.44 1.48 1.33
C ARG A 30 -7.32 0.97 2.24
N ILE A 31 -6.35 0.31 1.65
CA ILE A 31 -5.17 -0.18 2.37
C ILE A 31 -3.96 0.58 1.85
N GLU A 32 -3.16 1.14 2.75
CA GLU A 32 -1.82 1.61 2.45
C GLU A 32 -0.85 0.50 2.82
N LEU A 33 -0.29 -0.14 1.81
CA LEU A 33 0.57 -1.29 1.99
C LEU A 33 2.02 -0.84 2.13
N CYS A 34 2.64 -1.22 3.22
CA CYS A 34 4.02 -0.90 3.54
C CYS A 34 4.77 -2.15 3.96
N ASP A 35 6.08 -2.05 4.00
CA ASP A 35 6.94 -2.91 4.77
C ASP A 35 7.64 -2.04 5.82
N ASN A 36 8.24 -2.66 6.82
CA ASN A 36 9.15 -2.02 7.75
C ASN A 36 8.61 -0.72 8.37
N LEU A 37 7.45 -0.78 9.00
CA LEU A 37 6.84 0.38 9.64
C LEU A 37 7.70 0.96 10.77
N ALA A 38 8.62 0.17 11.34
CA ALA A 38 9.53 0.63 12.37
C ALA A 38 10.40 1.81 11.92
N VAL A 39 10.66 1.94 10.64
CA VAL A 39 11.40 3.08 10.05
C VAL A 39 10.49 4.03 9.27
N GLY A 40 9.19 3.91 9.45
CA GLY A 40 8.20 4.77 8.78
C GLY A 40 7.65 4.19 7.49
N GLY A 41 7.97 2.96 7.18
CA GLY A 41 7.49 2.27 5.98
C GLY A 41 8.49 2.32 4.83
N THR A 42 8.66 1.18 4.17
CA THR A 42 9.44 1.03 2.95
C THR A 42 8.61 0.27 1.92
N THR A 43 9.12 0.15 0.70
CA THR A 43 8.43 -0.55 -0.37
C THR A 43 8.29 -2.04 -0.03
N PRO A 44 7.06 -2.60 -0.05
CA PRO A 44 6.87 -4.04 0.13
C PRO A 44 7.41 -4.83 -1.07
N SER A 45 7.63 -6.13 -0.86
CA SER A 45 8.03 -7.00 -1.97
C SER A 45 6.90 -7.11 -3.00
N LEU A 46 7.27 -7.43 -4.23
CA LEU A 46 6.28 -7.62 -5.30
C LEU A 46 5.28 -8.73 -4.94
N GLY A 47 5.75 -9.81 -4.34
CA GLY A 47 4.88 -10.91 -3.91
C GLY A 47 3.82 -10.45 -2.91
N VAL A 48 4.22 -9.62 -1.95
CA VAL A 48 3.27 -9.03 -0.98
C VAL A 48 2.28 -8.11 -1.68
N ILE A 49 2.75 -7.28 -2.61
CA ILE A 49 1.88 -6.38 -3.38
C ILE A 49 0.83 -7.18 -4.15
N GLU A 50 1.25 -8.20 -4.87
CA GLU A 50 0.33 -9.05 -5.65
C GLU A 50 -0.71 -9.73 -4.78
N ALA A 51 -0.27 -10.29 -3.65
CA ALA A 51 -1.18 -10.95 -2.72
C ALA A 51 -2.18 -9.97 -2.10
N ALA A 52 -1.73 -8.77 -1.74
CA ALA A 52 -2.60 -7.73 -1.20
C ALA A 52 -3.64 -7.26 -2.22
N VAL A 53 -3.23 -7.07 -3.46
CA VAL A 53 -4.13 -6.68 -4.55
C VAL A 53 -5.21 -7.74 -4.74
N ASP A 54 -4.84 -9.02 -4.80
CA ASP A 54 -5.81 -10.10 -4.95
C ASP A 54 -6.81 -10.11 -3.80
N LEU A 55 -6.32 -10.03 -2.57
CA LEU A 55 -7.15 -10.04 -1.37
C LEU A 55 -8.09 -8.84 -1.29
N CYS A 56 -7.57 -7.65 -1.54
CA CYS A 56 -8.34 -6.42 -1.40
C CYS A 56 -9.32 -6.20 -2.56
N HIS A 57 -8.89 -6.44 -3.78
CA HIS A 57 -9.75 -6.27 -4.95
C HIS A 57 -10.94 -7.23 -4.94
N ALA A 58 -10.77 -8.43 -4.42
CA ALA A 58 -11.89 -9.37 -4.23
C ALA A 58 -12.98 -8.79 -3.33
N ARG A 59 -12.66 -7.81 -2.50
CA ARG A 59 -13.60 -7.14 -1.60
C ARG A 59 -13.90 -5.69 -2.01
N GLY A 60 -13.50 -5.29 -3.21
CA GLY A 60 -13.75 -3.95 -3.74
C GLY A 60 -12.93 -2.87 -3.04
N VAL A 61 -11.82 -3.21 -2.43
CA VAL A 61 -10.96 -2.29 -1.67
C VAL A 61 -9.70 -1.99 -2.46
N ARG A 62 -9.32 -0.73 -2.52
CA ARG A 62 -8.11 -0.27 -3.21
C ARG A 62 -6.87 -0.46 -2.34
N VAL A 63 -5.76 -0.69 -3.02
CA VAL A 63 -4.44 -0.78 -2.41
C VAL A 63 -3.58 0.39 -2.89
N MET A 64 -3.06 1.15 -1.94
CA MET A 64 -2.00 2.13 -2.17
C MET A 64 -0.70 1.48 -1.70
N CYS A 65 0.38 1.74 -2.38
CA CYS A 65 1.65 1.09 -2.10
C CYS A 65 2.72 2.13 -1.77
N MET A 66 3.41 1.92 -0.67
CA MET A 66 4.55 2.75 -0.29
C MET A 66 5.70 2.53 -1.29
N ILE A 67 6.21 3.62 -1.84
CA ILE A 67 7.44 3.59 -2.66
C ILE A 67 8.51 4.36 -1.90
N ARG A 68 9.32 3.64 -1.18
CA ARG A 68 10.42 4.19 -0.38
C ARG A 68 11.51 3.11 -0.29
N PRO A 69 12.69 3.36 -0.90
CA PRO A 69 13.70 2.30 -1.08
C PRO A 69 14.41 1.90 0.21
N ARG A 70 14.41 2.78 1.21
CA ARG A 70 15.11 2.55 2.48
C ARG A 70 14.62 3.49 3.56
N GLY A 71 14.89 3.20 4.80
CA GLY A 71 14.70 4.13 5.91
C GLY A 71 15.66 5.32 5.83
N GLY A 72 15.62 6.18 6.83
CA GLY A 72 16.45 7.38 6.89
C GLY A 72 15.85 8.57 6.16
N GLY A 73 16.70 9.46 5.65
CA GLY A 73 16.27 10.70 5.01
C GLY A 73 15.53 10.50 3.69
N PHE A 74 14.94 11.58 3.20
CA PHE A 74 14.14 11.60 1.98
C PHE A 74 14.90 12.20 0.79
N GLU A 75 16.19 12.38 0.91
CA GLU A 75 17.04 12.74 -0.21
C GLU A 75 17.59 11.47 -0.84
N TYR A 76 17.28 11.26 -2.10
CA TYR A 76 17.61 10.03 -2.80
C TYR A 76 18.66 10.28 -3.87
N SER A 77 19.58 9.35 -3.99
CA SER A 77 20.58 9.37 -5.07
C SER A 77 19.91 9.09 -6.43
N PRO A 78 20.57 9.40 -7.55
CA PRO A 78 20.04 9.02 -8.87
C PRO A 78 19.76 7.53 -8.99
N ALA A 79 20.60 6.67 -8.40
CA ALA A 79 20.38 5.23 -8.39
C ALA A 79 19.13 4.85 -7.61
N GLU A 80 18.91 5.48 -6.46
CA GLU A 80 17.73 5.25 -5.64
C GLU A 80 16.46 5.74 -6.35
N ALA A 81 16.52 6.88 -7.01
CA ALA A 81 15.40 7.39 -7.79
C ALA A 81 15.03 6.42 -8.93
N ASP A 82 16.01 5.81 -9.58
CA ASP A 82 15.79 4.81 -10.60
C ASP A 82 15.12 3.54 -10.03
N ILE A 83 15.57 3.10 -8.87
CA ILE A 83 14.93 1.98 -8.16
C ILE A 83 13.47 2.30 -7.85
N MET A 84 13.19 3.50 -7.36
CA MET A 84 11.83 3.92 -7.03
C MET A 84 10.94 3.93 -8.28
N ALA A 85 11.45 4.38 -9.42
CA ALA A 85 10.71 4.38 -10.67
C ALA A 85 10.37 2.95 -11.12
N ARG A 86 11.30 2.02 -10.98
CA ARG A 86 11.07 0.61 -11.30
C ARG A 86 10.05 -0.04 -10.36
N ASP A 87 10.17 0.24 -9.07
CA ASP A 87 9.21 -0.26 -8.08
C ASP A 87 7.81 0.28 -8.36
N LEU A 88 7.71 1.56 -8.69
CA LEU A 88 6.44 2.18 -9.03
C LEU A 88 5.79 1.49 -10.25
N SER A 89 6.57 1.23 -11.29
CA SER A 89 6.08 0.54 -12.49
C SER A 89 5.60 -0.88 -12.16
N CYS A 90 6.36 -1.62 -11.37
CA CYS A 90 5.97 -2.97 -10.95
C CYS A 90 4.70 -2.96 -10.12
N ALA A 91 4.58 -2.03 -9.18
CA ALA A 91 3.39 -1.90 -8.35
C ALA A 91 2.16 -1.55 -9.18
N ALA A 92 2.30 -0.63 -10.13
CA ALA A 92 1.22 -0.24 -11.04
C ALA A 92 0.75 -1.42 -11.89
N GLU A 93 1.68 -2.21 -12.44
CA GLU A 93 1.34 -3.42 -13.19
C GLU A 93 0.65 -4.47 -12.32
N ALA A 94 0.99 -4.54 -11.04
CA ALA A 94 0.36 -5.46 -10.10
C ALA A 94 -1.05 -5.04 -9.71
N GLY A 95 -1.46 -3.81 -9.97
CA GLY A 95 -2.83 -3.35 -9.79
C GLY A 95 -3.07 -2.38 -8.64
N VAL A 96 -2.01 -1.82 -8.05
CA VAL A 96 -2.20 -0.79 -7.01
C VAL A 96 -2.71 0.52 -7.60
#